data_21e2497f64c8c9405e22c4354c781b9c
#
_entry.id   21e2497f64c8c9405e22c4354c781b9c
#
_cell.length_a   1.000
_cell.length_b   1.000
_cell.length_c   1.000
_cell.angle_alpha   90.00
_cell.angle_beta   90.00
_cell.angle_gamma   90.00
#
_symmetry.space_group_name_H-M   'P 1'
#
loop_
_entity.id
_entity.type
_entity.pdbx_description
1 polymer ?
#
loop_
_entity_poly.entity_id
_entity_poly.type
_entity_poly.pdbx_seq_one_letter_code
_entity_poly.pdbx_strand_id
1 'polypeptide(L)'
;MFSRNFYYRIRYLTKKKAPLRDFFHFIIDRIKHPFTKSQKKLYRKLHQNYLKSKQTTTDYFSIHTYYWHKIIIKNFKTFSYLEIGSWEGNSALFVLKNYTTNNVVCVDL
;
A
#
# COMPACT_ATOMS: atom_id res chain seq x y z
N MET A 1 12.27 21.80 0.06
CA MET A 1 13.51 21.04 -0.12
C MET A 1 13.21 19.55 -0.18
N PHE A 2 13.79 18.85 -1.13
CA PHE A 2 13.54 17.41 -1.28
C PHE A 2 14.40 16.61 -0.29
N SER A 3 13.81 15.55 0.29
CA SER A 3 14.51 14.70 1.25
C SER A 3 15.65 13.89 0.57
N ARG A 4 16.61 13.41 1.38
CA ARG A 4 17.68 12.51 0.90
C ARG A 4 17.13 11.31 0.13
N ASN A 5 15.98 10.78 0.55
CA ASN A 5 15.30 9.66 -0.12
C ASN A 5 14.78 10.02 -1.50
N PHE A 6 14.42 11.29 -1.75
CA PHE A 6 14.00 11.75 -3.07
C PHE A 6 15.15 11.62 -4.09
N TYR A 7 16.32 12.16 -3.76
CA TYR A 7 17.49 12.06 -4.64
C TYR A 7 17.93 10.62 -4.89
N TYR A 8 17.86 9.79 -3.85
CA TYR A 8 18.19 8.37 -3.98
C TYR A 8 17.26 7.65 -4.96
N ARG A 9 15.96 7.91 -4.92
CA ARG A 9 14.98 7.32 -5.83
C ARG A 9 15.15 7.83 -7.27
N ILE A 10 15.39 9.13 -7.47
CA ILE A 10 15.70 9.67 -8.80
C ILE A 10 16.93 9.00 -9.40
N ARG A 11 18.01 8.90 -8.62
CA ARG A 11 19.23 8.23 -9.06
C ARG A 11 19.00 6.77 -9.41
N TYR A 12 18.19 6.07 -8.62
CA TYR A 12 17.80 4.69 -8.88
C TYR A 12 17.04 4.54 -10.20
N LEU A 13 16.02 5.34 -10.44
CA LEU A 13 15.24 5.34 -11.66
C LEU A 13 16.12 5.66 -12.89
N THR A 14 17.01 6.61 -12.79
CA THR A 14 17.96 6.95 -13.85
C THR A 14 18.90 5.79 -14.16
N LYS A 15 19.49 5.18 -13.13
CA LYS A 15 20.39 4.03 -13.29
C LYS A 15 19.69 2.82 -13.92
N LYS A 16 18.42 2.61 -13.62
CA LYS A 16 17.60 1.52 -14.17
C LYS A 16 17.00 1.85 -15.56
N LYS A 17 17.28 3.02 -16.12
CA LYS A 17 16.71 3.50 -17.39
C LYS A 17 15.16 3.38 -17.38
N ALA A 18 14.55 3.77 -16.27
CA ALA A 18 13.10 3.73 -16.11
C ALA A 18 12.40 4.55 -17.19
N PRO A 19 11.19 4.14 -17.67
CA PRO A 19 10.42 4.92 -18.59
C PRO A 19 10.10 6.32 -18.06
N LEU A 20 10.05 7.32 -18.94
CA LEU A 20 9.69 8.71 -18.59
C LEU A 20 8.38 8.79 -17.80
N ARG A 21 7.42 7.92 -18.12
CA ARG A 21 6.16 7.79 -17.38
C ARG A 21 6.37 7.56 -15.89
N ASP A 22 7.34 6.74 -15.49
CA ASP A 22 7.60 6.41 -14.10
C ASP A 22 8.18 7.61 -13.33
N PHE A 23 9.04 8.41 -14.00
CA PHE A 23 9.49 9.69 -13.43
C PHE A 23 8.32 10.66 -13.23
N PHE A 24 7.41 10.77 -14.20
CA PHE A 24 6.22 11.62 -14.09
C PHE A 24 5.33 11.17 -12.92
N HIS A 25 5.04 9.89 -12.81
CA HIS A 25 4.26 9.35 -11.70
C HIS A 25 4.92 9.62 -10.36
N PHE A 26 6.23 9.44 -10.27
CA PHE A 26 6.98 9.72 -9.05
C PHE A 26 6.91 11.20 -8.66
N ILE A 27 7.08 12.13 -9.60
CA ILE A 27 7.00 13.57 -9.35
C ILE A 27 5.57 13.96 -8.93
N ILE A 28 4.55 13.49 -9.64
CA ILE A 28 3.15 13.76 -9.31
C ILE A 28 2.81 13.24 -7.90
N ASP A 29 3.26 12.05 -7.55
CA ASP A 29 3.03 11.50 -6.21
C ASP A 29 3.70 12.36 -5.12
N ARG A 30 4.88 12.88 -5.38
CA ARG A 30 5.58 13.80 -4.47
C ARG A 30 4.85 15.13 -4.30
N ILE A 31 4.30 15.69 -5.38
CA ILE A 31 3.50 16.94 -5.33
C ILE A 31 2.20 16.69 -4.55
N LYS A 32 1.54 15.53 -4.75
CA LYS A 32 0.30 15.17 -4.06
C LYS A 32 0.51 14.79 -2.59
N HIS A 33 1.70 14.38 -2.22
CA HIS A 33 1.98 13.85 -0.87
C HIS A 33 1.52 14.76 0.28
N PRO A 34 1.77 16.08 0.30
CA PRO A 34 1.31 16.95 1.38
C PRO A 34 -0.22 17.01 1.47
N PHE A 35 -0.94 16.95 0.34
CA PHE A 35 -2.41 16.99 0.30
C PHE A 35 -3.06 15.66 0.73
N THR A 36 -2.36 14.55 0.63
CA THR A 36 -2.86 13.22 0.98
C THR A 36 -2.33 12.72 2.33
N LYS A 37 -1.44 13.46 2.98
CA LYS A 37 -0.76 13.04 4.21
C LYS A 37 -1.73 12.69 5.34
N SER A 38 -2.77 13.49 5.54
CA SER A 38 -3.78 13.25 6.58
C SER A 38 -4.59 11.99 6.30
N GLN A 39 -4.97 11.75 5.05
CA GLN A 39 -5.69 10.53 4.64
C GLN A 39 -4.81 9.29 4.81
N LYS A 40 -3.56 9.34 4.39
CA LYS A 40 -2.58 8.25 4.60
C LYS A 40 -2.44 7.90 6.08
N LYS A 41 -2.33 8.91 6.94
CA LYS A 41 -2.25 8.73 8.40
C LYS A 41 -3.53 8.12 8.96
N LEU A 42 -4.71 8.54 8.48
CA LEU A 42 -5.99 8.01 8.91
C LEU A 42 -6.12 6.52 8.56
N TYR A 43 -5.90 6.13 7.31
CA TYR A 43 -5.97 4.73 6.87
C TYR A 43 -5.01 3.83 7.64
N ARG A 44 -3.78 4.29 7.83
CA ARG A 44 -2.78 3.59 8.64
C ARG A 44 -3.28 3.35 10.07
N LYS A 45 -3.76 4.40 10.72
CA LYS A 45 -4.26 4.33 12.11
C LYS A 45 -5.47 3.40 12.24
N LEU A 46 -6.42 3.46 11.31
CA LEU A 46 -7.58 2.59 11.31
C LEU A 46 -7.19 1.11 11.22
N HIS A 47 -6.25 0.78 10.33
CA HIS A 47 -5.78 -0.60 10.21
C HIS A 47 -4.97 -1.03 11.42
N GLN A 48 -4.09 -0.20 11.94
CA GLN A 48 -3.34 -0.48 13.17
C GLN A 48 -4.27 -0.73 14.37
N ASN A 49 -5.33 0.04 14.51
CA ASN A 49 -6.34 -0.19 15.56
C ASN A 49 -7.08 -1.52 15.37
N TYR A 50 -7.38 -1.89 14.14
CA TYR A 50 -7.96 -3.19 13.83
C TYR A 50 -7.02 -4.34 14.18
N LEU A 51 -5.73 -4.21 13.89
CA LEU A 51 -4.73 -5.23 14.19
C LEU A 51 -4.52 -5.45 15.69
N LYS A 52 -4.83 -4.47 16.55
CA LYS A 52 -4.71 -4.63 18.02
C LYS A 52 -5.54 -5.78 18.58
N SER A 53 -6.65 -6.12 17.93
CA SER A 53 -7.50 -7.26 18.31
C SER A 53 -7.05 -8.59 17.71
N LYS A 54 -5.98 -8.60 16.93
CA LYS A 54 -5.44 -9.76 16.22
C LYS A 54 -4.08 -10.15 16.80
N GLN A 55 -3.73 -11.42 16.64
CA GLN A 55 -2.45 -11.95 17.12
C GLN A 55 -1.34 -11.72 16.11
N THR A 56 -1.12 -10.46 15.73
CA THR A 56 -0.03 -10.05 14.84
C THR A 56 1.10 -9.42 15.63
N THR A 57 2.35 -9.74 15.30
CA THR A 57 3.54 -9.27 16.02
C THR A 57 4.24 -8.12 15.31
N THR A 58 4.18 -8.11 13.99
CA THR A 58 4.85 -7.09 13.15
C THR A 58 3.87 -6.46 12.17
N ASP A 59 4.05 -5.17 11.92
CA ASP A 59 3.20 -4.41 11.01
C ASP A 59 4.03 -3.78 9.89
N TYR A 60 4.23 -4.54 8.83
CA TYR A 60 4.86 -4.05 7.60
C TYR A 60 3.86 -3.50 6.58
N PHE A 61 2.56 -3.71 6.78
CA PHE A 61 1.54 -3.44 5.78
C PHE A 61 0.79 -2.11 5.99
N SER A 62 0.53 -1.68 7.23
CA SER A 62 -0.36 -0.53 7.51
C SER A 62 0.03 0.76 6.79
N ILE A 63 1.31 0.96 6.49
CA ILE A 63 1.80 2.12 5.72
C ILE A 63 1.31 2.13 4.25
N HIS A 64 0.89 0.99 3.73
CA HIS A 64 0.45 0.83 2.34
C HIS A 64 -1.06 0.90 2.16
N THR A 65 -1.84 0.91 3.24
CA THR A 65 -3.32 0.82 3.22
C THR A 65 -3.99 1.88 2.35
N TYR A 66 -3.50 3.10 2.35
CA TYR A 66 -4.03 4.18 1.52
C TYR A 66 -3.91 3.87 0.03
N TYR A 67 -2.76 3.40 -0.42
CA TYR A 67 -2.52 3.08 -1.82
C TYR A 67 -3.32 1.86 -2.28
N TRP A 68 -3.41 0.85 -1.45
CA TRP A 68 -4.22 -0.33 -1.69
C TRP A 68 -5.69 0.03 -1.85
N HIS A 69 -6.20 0.85 -0.95
CA HIS A 69 -7.58 1.33 -1.03
C HIS A 69 -7.86 2.07 -2.34
N LYS A 70 -6.97 2.97 -2.76
CA LYS A 70 -7.11 3.70 -4.02
C LYS A 70 -7.10 2.78 -5.24
N ILE A 71 -6.22 1.79 -5.26
CA ILE A 71 -6.12 0.85 -6.38
C ILE A 71 -7.37 -0.04 -6.45
N ILE A 72 -7.79 -0.61 -5.33
CA ILE A 72 -8.91 -1.54 -5.28
C ILE A 72 -10.22 -0.84 -5.62
N ILE A 73 -10.53 0.29 -5.00
CA ILE A 73 -11.75 1.06 -5.29
C ILE A 73 -11.83 1.45 -6.77
N LYS A 74 -10.71 1.87 -7.34
CA LYS A 74 -10.69 2.34 -8.73
C LYS A 74 -10.95 1.21 -9.72
N ASN A 75 -10.45 0.00 -9.44
CA ASN A 75 -10.36 -1.06 -10.44
C ASN A 75 -11.33 -2.23 -10.20
N PHE A 76 -11.82 -2.41 -8.98
CA PHE A 76 -12.59 -3.61 -8.62
C PHE A 76 -13.82 -3.28 -7.79
N LYS A 77 -14.97 -3.90 -8.15
CA LYS A 77 -16.19 -3.88 -7.33
C LYS A 77 -16.28 -5.12 -6.44
N THR A 78 -16.15 -6.29 -7.05
CA THR A 78 -16.05 -7.60 -6.40
C THR A 78 -14.87 -8.34 -7.00
N PHE A 79 -14.13 -9.08 -6.19
CA PHE A 79 -12.92 -9.77 -6.65
C PHE A 79 -12.58 -10.98 -5.77
N SER A 80 -11.77 -11.86 -6.31
CA SER A 80 -11.07 -12.88 -5.54
C SER A 80 -9.65 -12.40 -5.26
N TYR A 81 -9.13 -12.73 -4.10
CA TYR A 81 -7.80 -12.30 -3.66
C TYR A 81 -6.90 -13.50 -3.38
N LEU A 82 -5.76 -13.52 -4.01
CA LEU A 82 -4.69 -14.49 -3.76
C LEU A 82 -3.44 -13.76 -3.29
N GLU A 83 -2.91 -14.19 -2.17
CA GLU A 83 -1.65 -13.69 -1.62
C GLU A 83 -0.66 -14.85 -1.46
N ILE A 84 0.54 -14.65 -1.95
CA ILE A 84 1.66 -15.60 -1.80
C ILE A 84 2.71 -14.94 -0.92
N GLY A 85 3.13 -15.63 0.14
CA GLY A 85 4.01 -15.05 1.16
C GLY A 85 3.27 -14.12 2.13
N SER A 86 2.18 -14.61 2.71
CA SER A 86 1.25 -13.80 3.51
C SER A 86 1.83 -13.34 4.85
N TRP A 87 2.90 -13.96 5.31
CA TRP A 87 3.43 -13.74 6.67
C TRP A 87 2.30 -13.88 7.71
N GLU A 88 2.04 -12.86 8.51
CA GLU A 88 0.95 -12.86 9.50
C GLU A 88 -0.44 -12.52 8.90
N GLY A 89 -0.54 -12.35 7.57
CA GLY A 89 -1.81 -12.10 6.87
C GLY A 89 -2.36 -10.68 7.03
N ASN A 90 -1.56 -9.69 7.38
CA ASN A 90 -2.02 -8.31 7.62
C ASN A 90 -2.68 -7.67 6.40
N SER A 91 -2.16 -7.89 5.20
CA SER A 91 -2.76 -7.44 3.95
C SER A 91 -4.07 -8.15 3.64
N ALA A 92 -4.14 -9.46 3.86
CA ALA A 92 -5.37 -10.22 3.70
C ALA A 92 -6.46 -9.77 4.68
N LEU A 93 -6.11 -9.51 5.94
CA LEU A 93 -7.02 -8.95 6.93
C LEU A 93 -7.57 -7.57 6.52
N PHE A 94 -6.75 -6.73 5.90
CA PHE A 94 -7.17 -5.45 5.36
C PHE A 94 -8.22 -5.64 4.24
N VAL A 95 -7.96 -6.56 3.32
CA VAL A 95 -8.88 -6.88 2.22
C VAL A 95 -10.21 -7.43 2.75
N LEU A 96 -10.17 -8.42 3.63
CA LEU A 96 -11.36 -9.02 4.22
C LEU A 96 -12.24 -8.03 4.97
N LYS A 97 -11.62 -7.12 5.71
CA LYS A 97 -12.36 -6.12 6.48
C LYS A 97 -13.05 -5.06 5.62
N ASN A 98 -12.38 -4.60 4.58
CA ASN A 98 -12.77 -3.36 3.90
C ASN A 98 -13.49 -3.60 2.57
N TYR A 99 -13.48 -4.80 2.02
CA TYR A 99 -14.01 -5.08 0.68
C TYR A 99 -14.86 -6.33 0.63
N THR A 100 -15.80 -6.33 -0.33
CA THR A 100 -16.56 -7.54 -0.66
C THR A 100 -15.74 -8.41 -1.57
N THR A 101 -15.39 -9.61 -1.07
CA THR A 101 -14.59 -10.59 -1.82
C THR A 101 -15.35 -11.88 -2.01
N ASN A 102 -15.13 -12.55 -3.13
CA ASN A 102 -15.64 -13.90 -3.37
C ASN A 102 -14.84 -14.93 -2.57
N ASN A 103 -13.52 -14.88 -2.73
CA ASN A 103 -12.59 -15.76 -2.02
C ASN A 103 -11.33 -14.98 -1.62
N VAL A 104 -10.79 -15.30 -0.46
CA VAL A 104 -9.46 -14.86 -0.04
C VAL A 104 -8.63 -16.11 0.26
N VAL A 105 -7.55 -16.29 -0.48
CA VAL A 105 -6.62 -17.41 -0.31
C VAL A 105 -5.24 -16.86 0.00
N CYS A 106 -4.67 -17.32 1.10
CA CYS A 106 -3.30 -16.98 1.50
C CYS A 106 -2.44 -18.24 1.44
N VAL A 107 -1.31 -18.14 0.79
CA VAL A 107 -0.31 -19.20 0.71
C VAL A 107 0.98 -18.70 1.34
N ASP A 108 1.43 -19.38 2.38
CA ASP A 108 2.71 -19.11 3.02
C ASP A 108 3.61 -20.36 2.95
N LEU A 109 4.89 -20.13 2.80
CA LEU A 109 5.88 -21.18 2.63
C LEU A 109 6.68 -21.39 3.92
#